data_4af0fdc5697a4c54d3060b05bb32ce0d
#
_entry.id   4af0fdc5697a4c54d3060b05bb32ce0d
#
_cell.length_a   1.000
_cell.length_b   1.000
_cell.length_c   1.000
_cell.angle_alpha   90.00
_cell.angle_beta   90.00
_cell.angle_gamma   90.00
#
_symmetry.space_group_name_H-M   'P 1'
#
loop_
_entity.id
_entity.type
_entity.pdbx_description
1 polymer ?
#
loop_
_entity_poly.entity_id
_entity_poly.type
_entity_poly.pdbx_seq_one_letter_code
_entity_poly.pdbx_strand_id
1 'polypeptide(L)'
;MKKAIIIILSVFAAVSGADAQALRSAYFMEGYNLRHQLNPAFASERSYFSVALPGMDVSTSSNLGVNSFLFPSDGQLTTFMSSKVSADKFLGNLKDVNRLNANIGTSLLSVGVRTDNAFWSFDMSMKADVGVKVPYSLFDFMKNAGAAKMYDISNISARVNSYVEFALGYSRQVADFLNVGARVKVLAGFVKADMTVEKMKVQMTEDKWSIESKGKLNVSAGFMDFKTKGETGAELDSPSDRNLLDFSEGVEMSEDATAGSFINGFGAAIDLGAEIEVIPGLSVSLAINDLGFMSWKNTMKAETSGKGWSFDGFTDISFDADKDNSLSKQFEDLGEDLADMLDFERIEESGKKGGMLAATLNVGAEYVMPFYCGLTAGILSSTRFNGPYTYAEGRLYANLKPTDWFSFGVNYGVSNLGSSLGGVIGFHTSGFSMFVGADSFCMDWAKAGNGMLYPYKKLNIGLNFGLTFNIGKRHVRSLSPLVNI
;
A
#
# COMPACT_ATOMS: atom_id res chain seq x y z
N MET A 1 -7.89 22.21 -1.19
CA MET A 1 -7.07 20.99 -1.44
C MET A 1 -5.84 20.92 -0.57
N LYS A 2 -5.06 22.00 -0.33
CA LYS A 2 -3.92 21.97 0.62
C LYS A 2 -4.32 21.34 1.94
N LYS A 3 -5.43 21.79 2.56
CA LYS A 3 -5.93 21.23 3.82
C LYS A 3 -6.42 19.80 3.65
N ALA A 4 -7.12 19.43 2.57
CA ALA A 4 -7.59 18.06 2.34
C ALA A 4 -6.45 17.10 2.02
N ILE A 5 -5.51 17.49 1.17
CA ILE A 5 -4.28 16.72 0.92
C ILE A 5 -3.39 16.72 2.16
N ILE A 6 -3.28 17.84 2.87
CA ILE A 6 -2.56 17.93 4.15
C ILE A 6 -3.28 17.11 5.22
N ILE A 7 -4.60 17.06 5.28
CA ILE A 7 -5.34 16.23 6.23
C ILE A 7 -5.23 14.76 5.83
N ILE A 8 -5.33 14.41 4.55
CA ILE A 8 -5.04 13.05 4.05
C ILE A 8 -3.56 12.72 4.29
N LEU A 9 -2.63 13.63 4.01
CA LEU A 9 -1.21 13.48 4.30
C LEU A 9 -0.91 13.60 5.80
N SER A 10 -1.70 14.33 6.61
CA SER A 10 -1.52 14.43 8.07
C SER A 10 -2.15 13.24 8.80
N VAL A 11 -3.26 12.67 8.31
CA VAL A 11 -3.71 11.33 8.67
C VAL A 11 -2.65 10.32 8.24
N PHE A 12 -2.03 10.51 7.08
CA PHE A 12 -0.85 9.77 6.63
C PHE A 12 0.37 10.02 7.52
N ALA A 13 0.66 11.27 7.92
CA ALA A 13 1.79 11.61 8.78
C ALA A 13 1.54 11.25 10.26
N ALA A 14 0.31 11.32 10.74
CA ALA A 14 -0.06 10.80 12.07
C ALA A 14 -0.05 9.26 12.09
N VAL A 15 -0.25 8.62 10.92
CA VAL A 15 -0.08 7.19 10.69
C VAL A 15 1.37 6.86 10.27
N SER A 16 2.21 7.84 9.91
CA SER A 16 3.61 7.62 9.51
C SER A 16 4.55 7.13 10.62
N GLY A 17 4.02 6.83 11.80
CA GLY A 17 4.69 6.02 12.82
C GLY A 17 4.22 4.57 12.88
N ALA A 18 3.40 4.08 11.92
CA ALA A 18 2.72 2.80 12.05
C ALA A 18 2.65 2.02 10.72
N ASP A 19 2.98 0.76 10.73
CA ASP A 19 3.25 -0.08 9.57
C ASP A 19 2.65 -1.47 9.69
N ALA A 20 2.15 -2.12 8.64
CA ALA A 20 1.92 -3.57 8.63
C ALA A 20 1.67 -4.24 7.29
N GLN A 21 2.70 -4.64 6.61
CA GLN A 21 2.68 -5.88 5.86
C GLN A 21 3.79 -6.77 6.45
N ALA A 22 3.47 -8.04 6.81
CA ALA A 22 4.49 -8.93 7.33
C ALA A 22 5.62 -9.12 6.30
N LEU A 23 6.86 -9.06 6.76
CA LEU A 23 8.08 -9.09 5.95
C LEU A 23 8.14 -10.37 5.08
N ARG A 24 7.83 -10.27 3.79
CA ARG A 24 7.88 -11.41 2.86
C ARG A 24 9.28 -11.97 2.70
N SER A 25 10.30 -11.11 2.79
CA SER A 25 11.71 -11.52 2.80
C SER A 25 12.06 -12.50 3.93
N ALA A 26 11.27 -12.53 5.02
CA ALA A 26 11.41 -13.47 6.13
C ALA A 26 10.47 -14.69 6.03
N TYR A 27 9.77 -14.91 4.92
CA TYR A 27 8.78 -15.99 4.79
C TYR A 27 9.34 -17.35 5.19
N PHE A 28 10.56 -17.67 4.76
CA PHE A 28 11.26 -18.91 5.08
C PHE A 28 12.30 -18.76 6.21
N MET A 29 12.40 -17.58 6.87
CA MET A 29 13.37 -17.38 7.93
C MET A 29 12.90 -18.00 9.24
N GLU A 30 13.52 -19.10 9.66
CA GLU A 30 13.34 -19.65 10.99
C GLU A 30 13.80 -18.66 12.08
N GLY A 31 13.09 -18.60 13.20
CA GLY A 31 13.36 -17.64 14.26
C GLY A 31 12.66 -16.29 14.10
N TYR A 32 12.05 -16.02 12.95
CA TYR A 32 11.14 -14.87 12.79
C TYR A 32 9.79 -15.18 13.45
N ASN A 33 9.59 -14.68 14.66
CA ASN A 33 8.42 -15.05 15.49
C ASN A 33 7.06 -14.67 14.87
N LEU A 34 7.03 -13.67 13.95
CA LEU A 34 5.80 -13.19 13.31
C LEU A 34 5.45 -13.93 11.99
N ARG A 35 6.13 -15.02 11.65
CA ARG A 35 5.86 -15.80 10.42
C ARG A 35 4.42 -16.29 10.30
N HIS A 36 3.75 -16.54 11.43
CA HIS A 36 2.35 -16.93 11.45
C HIS A 36 1.40 -15.87 10.84
N GLN A 37 1.84 -14.62 10.71
CA GLN A 37 1.09 -13.57 10.00
C GLN A 37 1.18 -13.74 8.48
N LEU A 38 2.21 -14.39 7.96
CA LEU A 38 2.38 -14.72 6.52
C LEU A 38 1.73 -16.05 6.16
N ASN A 39 1.83 -17.04 7.04
CA ASN A 39 1.20 -18.33 6.92
C ASN A 39 0.81 -18.85 8.31
N PRO A 40 -0.48 -18.99 8.64
CA PRO A 40 -0.93 -19.46 9.94
C PRO A 40 -0.37 -20.81 10.39
N ALA A 41 0.09 -21.67 9.47
CA ALA A 41 0.72 -22.93 9.80
C ALA A 41 2.15 -22.78 10.36
N PHE A 42 2.78 -21.60 10.20
CA PHE A 42 4.14 -21.34 10.66
C PHE A 42 4.15 -20.94 12.14
N ALA A 43 4.28 -21.90 13.00
CA ALA A 43 4.40 -21.65 14.43
C ALA A 43 5.77 -21.05 14.79
N SER A 44 5.80 -20.14 15.78
CA SER A 44 7.06 -19.69 16.39
C SER A 44 7.77 -20.84 17.13
N GLU A 45 9.11 -20.81 17.14
CA GLU A 45 9.92 -21.78 17.89
C GLU A 45 9.81 -21.59 19.41
N ARG A 46 9.41 -20.42 19.89
CA ARG A 46 9.27 -20.06 21.30
C ARG A 46 7.94 -19.36 21.55
N SER A 47 7.49 -19.40 22.80
CA SER A 47 6.53 -18.39 23.24
C SER A 47 7.20 -17.02 23.24
N TYR A 48 6.44 -16.00 22.96
CA TYR A 48 6.96 -14.63 22.91
C TYR A 48 5.85 -13.62 23.22
N PHE A 49 6.27 -12.42 23.57
CA PHE A 49 5.40 -11.25 23.58
C PHE A 49 6.13 -10.05 22.99
N SER A 50 5.40 -9.11 22.46
CA SER A 50 5.91 -7.84 22.00
C SER A 50 4.84 -6.76 22.08
N VAL A 51 5.21 -5.58 22.55
CA VAL A 51 4.32 -4.43 22.76
C VAL A 51 5.00 -3.20 22.15
N ALA A 52 4.21 -2.36 21.50
CA ALA A 52 4.58 -1.06 20.94
C ALA A 52 5.53 -1.07 19.72
N LEU A 53 6.27 -2.15 19.43
CA LEU A 53 7.11 -2.28 18.23
C LEU A 53 7.35 -3.75 17.82
N PRO A 54 6.34 -4.63 17.81
CA PRO A 54 6.56 -6.03 17.40
C PRO A 54 6.91 -6.19 15.93
N GLY A 55 6.49 -5.25 15.11
CA GLY A 55 6.81 -5.22 13.68
C GLY A 55 6.30 -3.95 13.01
N MET A 56 7.12 -3.38 12.18
CA MET A 56 6.91 -2.17 11.44
C MET A 56 7.22 -2.41 9.96
N ASP A 57 6.31 -2.07 9.05
CA ASP A 57 6.48 -2.20 7.59
C ASP A 57 6.00 -0.95 6.85
N VAL A 58 6.86 -0.40 5.99
CA VAL A 58 6.49 0.56 4.95
C VAL A 58 6.81 -0.07 3.60
N SER A 59 5.84 -0.20 2.75
CA SER A 59 6.08 -0.66 1.39
C SER A 59 5.41 0.23 0.35
N THR A 60 6.18 0.58 -0.68
CA THR A 60 5.66 1.20 -1.89
C THR A 60 5.94 0.30 -3.07
N SER A 61 5.00 0.20 -3.98
CA SER A 61 5.17 -0.49 -5.24
C SER A 61 4.54 0.30 -6.38
N SER A 62 5.34 0.57 -7.41
CA SER A 62 4.95 1.41 -8.54
C SER A 62 5.64 0.95 -9.82
N ASN A 63 4.96 1.11 -10.94
CA ASN A 63 5.62 1.07 -12.24
C ASN A 63 6.12 2.45 -12.70
N LEU A 64 5.85 3.50 -11.90
CA LEU A 64 6.40 4.84 -12.05
C LEU A 64 7.68 4.99 -11.22
N GLY A 65 8.59 5.83 -11.67
CA GLY A 65 9.79 6.22 -10.95
C GLY A 65 9.96 7.74 -10.93
N VAL A 66 10.88 8.23 -10.13
CA VAL A 66 11.26 9.66 -10.14
C VAL A 66 11.74 10.08 -11.52
N ASN A 67 12.46 9.19 -12.21
CA ASN A 67 12.89 9.38 -13.61
C ASN A 67 11.75 9.44 -14.64
N SER A 68 10.52 9.11 -14.24
CA SER A 68 9.35 9.32 -15.10
C SER A 68 8.92 10.80 -15.13
N PHE A 69 9.26 11.58 -14.10
CA PHE A 69 8.80 12.96 -13.96
C PHE A 69 9.92 13.98 -13.91
N LEU A 70 11.11 13.60 -13.44
CA LEU A 70 12.27 14.48 -13.30
C LEU A 70 13.39 14.05 -14.25
N PHE A 71 13.93 15.00 -14.98
CA PHE A 71 14.94 14.79 -16.02
C PHE A 71 16.17 15.69 -15.79
N PRO A 72 17.39 15.17 -15.93
CA PRO A 72 18.60 15.98 -15.90
C PRO A 72 18.64 16.95 -17.11
N SER A 73 18.83 18.23 -16.83
CA SER A 73 19.04 19.28 -17.85
C SER A 73 19.98 20.34 -17.29
N ASP A 74 21.07 20.62 -17.99
CA ASP A 74 22.05 21.69 -17.66
C ASP A 74 22.58 21.63 -16.20
N GLY A 75 22.82 20.42 -15.69
CA GLY A 75 23.31 20.21 -14.31
C GLY A 75 22.25 20.36 -13.21
N GLN A 76 20.99 20.59 -13.59
CA GLN A 76 19.84 20.65 -12.68
C GLN A 76 18.78 19.61 -13.06
N LEU A 77 17.82 19.38 -12.16
CA LEU A 77 16.65 18.56 -12.48
C LEU A 77 15.55 19.47 -13.02
N THR A 78 14.94 19.04 -14.12
CA THR A 78 13.77 19.68 -14.70
C THR A 78 12.61 18.70 -14.75
N THR A 79 11.39 19.20 -14.84
CA THR A 79 10.20 18.35 -14.93
C THR A 79 9.86 17.97 -16.36
N PHE A 80 9.00 16.96 -16.49
CA PHE A 80 8.45 16.56 -17.78
C PHE A 80 7.68 17.68 -18.50
N MET A 81 7.17 18.68 -17.76
CA MET A 81 6.46 19.84 -18.33
C MET A 81 7.40 20.78 -19.09
N SER A 82 8.69 20.78 -18.78
CA SER A 82 9.67 21.65 -19.46
C SER A 82 9.73 21.38 -20.97
N SER A 83 9.87 22.42 -21.75
CA SER A 83 10.11 22.36 -23.21
C SER A 83 11.43 21.64 -23.56
N LYS A 84 12.39 21.57 -22.62
CA LYS A 84 13.66 20.84 -22.78
C LYS A 84 13.48 19.31 -22.73
N VAL A 85 12.35 18.82 -22.28
CA VAL A 85 12.01 17.39 -22.23
C VAL A 85 11.04 17.09 -23.36
N SER A 86 11.46 16.29 -24.35
CA SER A 86 10.58 15.88 -25.44
C SER A 86 9.46 14.96 -24.95
N ALA A 87 8.32 14.97 -25.66
CA ALA A 87 7.20 14.08 -25.38
C ALA A 87 7.63 12.61 -25.41
N ASP A 88 8.39 12.19 -26.42
CA ASP A 88 8.87 10.82 -26.56
C ASP A 88 9.73 10.39 -25.37
N LYS A 89 10.61 11.26 -24.85
CA LYS A 89 11.45 10.98 -23.70
C LYS A 89 10.65 10.81 -22.40
N PHE A 90 9.60 11.60 -22.23
CA PHE A 90 8.72 11.50 -21.07
C PHE A 90 7.78 10.29 -21.20
N LEU A 91 7.00 10.24 -22.27
CA LEU A 91 5.94 9.27 -22.47
C LEU A 91 6.47 7.85 -22.68
N GLY A 92 7.67 7.70 -23.26
CA GLY A 92 8.31 6.39 -23.47
C GLY A 92 8.66 5.63 -22.19
N ASN A 93 8.70 6.31 -21.04
CA ASN A 93 8.93 5.68 -19.73
C ASN A 93 7.62 5.20 -19.04
N LEU A 94 6.46 5.52 -19.61
CA LEU A 94 5.16 5.23 -19.02
C LEU A 94 4.54 3.96 -19.60
N LYS A 95 3.60 3.37 -18.87
CA LYS A 95 2.80 2.23 -19.31
C LYS A 95 1.36 2.68 -19.61
N ASP A 96 0.60 1.86 -20.34
CA ASP A 96 -0.81 2.13 -20.61
C ASP A 96 -1.60 2.40 -19.32
N VAL A 97 -1.26 1.68 -18.25
CA VAL A 97 -1.80 1.87 -16.91
C VAL A 97 -0.65 2.05 -15.92
N ASN A 98 -0.61 3.20 -15.31
CA ASN A 98 0.37 3.54 -14.28
C ASN A 98 -0.26 3.41 -12.89
N ARG A 99 0.47 2.78 -11.98
CA ARG A 99 -0.02 2.46 -10.62
C ARG A 99 1.00 2.83 -9.59
N LEU A 100 0.50 3.36 -8.47
CA LEU A 100 1.22 3.51 -7.23
C LEU A 100 0.40 2.84 -6.13
N ASN A 101 1.00 1.89 -5.44
CA ASN A 101 0.45 1.30 -4.23
C ASN A 101 1.40 1.64 -3.08
N ALA A 102 0.85 2.09 -1.97
CA ALA A 102 1.55 2.23 -0.70
C ALA A 102 0.79 1.44 0.36
N ASN A 103 1.50 0.65 1.12
CA ASN A 103 0.93 -0.08 2.26
C ASN A 103 1.72 0.32 3.50
N ILE A 104 1.00 0.58 4.54
CA ILE A 104 1.50 1.01 5.82
C ILE A 104 0.82 0.18 6.89
N GLY A 105 1.58 -0.29 7.85
CA GLY A 105 0.95 -0.96 8.95
C GLY A 105 1.91 -1.23 10.11
N THR A 106 1.37 -1.41 11.32
CA THR A 106 2.12 -1.73 12.51
C THR A 106 1.43 -2.80 13.32
N SER A 107 2.22 -3.69 13.87
CA SER A 107 1.79 -4.58 14.93
C SER A 107 1.93 -3.86 16.26
N LEU A 108 0.83 -3.56 16.94
CA LEU A 108 0.80 -2.85 18.22
C LEU A 108 1.07 -3.79 19.41
N LEU A 109 0.56 -5.02 19.27
CA LEU A 109 0.71 -6.09 20.25
C LEU A 109 0.79 -7.42 19.52
N SER A 110 1.73 -8.26 19.88
CA SER A 110 1.79 -9.65 19.42
C SER A 110 2.21 -10.56 20.56
N VAL A 111 1.44 -11.61 20.79
CA VAL A 111 1.69 -12.63 21.79
C VAL A 111 1.59 -14.00 21.14
N GLY A 112 2.60 -14.81 21.34
CA GLY A 112 2.62 -16.21 20.90
C GLY A 112 2.87 -17.16 22.06
N VAL A 113 2.04 -18.19 22.18
CA VAL A 113 2.19 -19.26 23.19
C VAL A 113 2.44 -20.58 22.47
N ARG A 114 3.65 -21.09 22.61
CA ARG A 114 4.07 -22.37 22.06
C ARG A 114 3.88 -23.49 23.10
N THR A 115 3.20 -24.53 22.69
CA THR A 115 3.15 -25.82 23.38
C THR A 115 3.85 -26.88 22.51
N ASP A 116 3.96 -28.12 22.97
CA ASP A 116 4.67 -29.17 22.24
C ASP A 116 4.11 -29.35 20.80
N ASN A 117 2.79 -29.44 20.66
CA ASN A 117 2.14 -29.73 19.37
C ASN A 117 1.30 -28.61 18.79
N ALA A 118 1.17 -27.48 19.51
CA ALA A 118 0.31 -26.39 19.07
C ALA A 118 0.95 -25.01 19.35
N PHE A 119 0.48 -24.03 18.62
CA PHE A 119 0.86 -22.64 18.81
C PHE A 119 -0.39 -21.76 18.74
N TRP A 120 -0.55 -20.91 19.75
CA TRP A 120 -1.59 -19.89 19.82
C TRP A 120 -0.98 -18.52 19.61
N SER A 121 -1.64 -17.67 18.88
CA SER A 121 -1.23 -16.28 18.71
C SER A 121 -2.39 -15.33 18.95
N PHE A 122 -2.06 -14.15 19.48
CA PHE A 122 -2.94 -12.99 19.49
C PHE A 122 -2.17 -11.80 18.97
N ASP A 123 -2.72 -11.14 17.95
CA ASP A 123 -2.12 -9.97 17.32
C ASP A 123 -3.11 -8.82 17.28
N MET A 124 -2.64 -7.62 17.57
CA MET A 124 -3.33 -6.36 17.34
C MET A 124 -2.48 -5.54 16.39
N SER A 125 -3.00 -5.22 15.23
CA SER A 125 -2.26 -4.51 14.18
C SER A 125 -3.12 -3.40 13.58
N MET A 126 -2.48 -2.28 13.22
CA MET A 126 -3.09 -1.24 12.42
C MET A 126 -2.61 -1.40 10.97
N LYS A 127 -3.51 -1.27 10.02
CA LYS A 127 -3.22 -1.39 8.59
C LYS A 127 -3.80 -0.22 7.82
N ALA A 128 -3.03 0.30 6.87
CA ALA A 128 -3.50 1.27 5.89
C ALA A 128 -2.98 0.90 4.50
N ASP A 129 -3.81 1.02 3.50
CA ASP A 129 -3.42 0.88 2.11
C ASP A 129 -3.92 2.05 1.26
N VAL A 130 -3.07 2.50 0.34
CA VAL A 130 -3.35 3.54 -0.63
C VAL A 130 -3.04 2.99 -2.00
N GLY A 131 -3.93 3.22 -2.93
CA GLY A 131 -3.74 2.85 -4.32
C GLY A 131 -4.13 4.01 -5.23
N VAL A 132 -3.28 4.31 -6.21
CA VAL A 132 -3.57 5.27 -7.27
C VAL A 132 -3.34 4.59 -8.61
N LYS A 133 -4.26 4.77 -9.52
CA LYS A 133 -4.21 4.26 -10.88
C LYS A 133 -4.50 5.38 -11.86
N VAL A 134 -3.60 5.58 -12.81
CA VAL A 134 -3.69 6.64 -13.82
C VAL A 134 -3.40 6.07 -15.22
N PRO A 135 -4.22 6.40 -16.24
CA PRO A 135 -3.97 5.98 -17.60
C PRO A 135 -2.82 6.77 -18.23
N TYR A 136 -2.17 6.17 -19.23
CA TYR A 136 -1.15 6.85 -20.06
C TYR A 136 -1.68 8.16 -20.68
N SER A 137 -2.93 8.14 -21.12
CA SER A 137 -3.57 9.27 -21.81
C SER A 137 -3.67 10.54 -20.96
N LEU A 138 -3.69 10.44 -19.61
CA LEU A 138 -3.58 11.61 -18.74
C LEU A 138 -2.22 12.32 -18.92
N PHE A 139 -1.15 11.56 -18.96
CA PHE A 139 0.20 12.09 -19.14
C PHE A 139 0.44 12.62 -20.57
N ASP A 140 -0.14 11.94 -21.57
CA ASP A 140 -0.16 12.43 -22.95
C ASP A 140 -0.89 13.78 -23.05
N PHE A 141 -2.06 13.89 -22.40
CA PHE A 141 -2.78 15.15 -22.29
C PHE A 141 -1.92 16.23 -21.62
N MET A 142 -1.35 15.95 -20.44
CA MET A 142 -0.53 16.92 -19.70
C MET A 142 0.68 17.42 -20.53
N LYS A 143 1.29 16.56 -21.34
CA LYS A 143 2.49 16.91 -22.13
C LYS A 143 2.18 17.57 -23.45
N ASN A 144 1.11 17.15 -24.13
CA ASN A 144 0.76 17.51 -25.49
C ASN A 144 -0.52 18.38 -25.59
N ALA A 145 -1.01 18.92 -24.44
CA ALA A 145 -2.12 19.86 -24.44
C ALA A 145 -1.86 21.05 -25.37
N GLY A 146 -2.90 21.52 -26.08
CA GLY A 146 -2.79 22.64 -27.04
C GLY A 146 -2.92 22.21 -28.50
N ALA A 147 -2.81 20.94 -28.86
CA ALA A 147 -3.20 20.45 -30.17
C ALA A 147 -4.73 20.24 -30.22
N ALA A 148 -5.38 20.59 -31.33
CA ALA A 148 -6.81 20.31 -31.56
C ALA A 148 -7.05 18.77 -31.57
N LYS A 149 -7.25 18.15 -30.42
CA LYS A 149 -7.28 16.71 -30.22
C LYS A 149 -8.30 16.37 -29.13
N MET A 150 -8.88 15.19 -29.21
CA MET A 150 -9.69 14.60 -28.16
C MET A 150 -8.82 13.62 -27.35
N TYR A 151 -8.82 13.78 -26.03
CA TYR A 151 -8.16 12.88 -25.10
C TYR A 151 -9.19 12.11 -24.29
N ASP A 152 -9.04 10.79 -24.22
CA ASP A 152 -9.81 9.94 -23.34
C ASP A 152 -8.93 9.56 -22.13
N ILE A 153 -9.12 10.26 -21.01
CA ILE A 153 -8.40 10.06 -19.76
C ILE A 153 -9.23 9.32 -18.72
N SER A 154 -10.15 8.50 -19.17
CA SER A 154 -11.01 7.64 -18.36
C SER A 154 -10.18 6.63 -17.53
N ASN A 155 -10.84 6.00 -16.56
CA ASN A 155 -10.27 4.95 -15.70
C ASN A 155 -9.18 5.43 -14.71
N ILE A 156 -9.26 6.68 -14.27
CA ILE A 156 -8.52 7.14 -13.08
C ILE A 156 -9.20 6.56 -11.85
N SER A 157 -8.41 6.10 -10.87
CA SER A 157 -8.94 5.73 -9.57
C SER A 157 -7.94 5.95 -8.46
N ALA A 158 -8.45 6.32 -7.29
CA ALA A 158 -7.68 6.43 -6.06
C ALA A 158 -8.42 5.75 -4.92
N ARG A 159 -7.69 5.13 -4.02
CA ARG A 159 -8.26 4.47 -2.85
C ARG A 159 -7.39 4.65 -1.63
N VAL A 160 -8.05 4.87 -0.50
CA VAL A 160 -7.46 4.82 0.83
C VAL A 160 -8.30 3.87 1.67
N ASN A 161 -7.66 3.05 2.49
CA ASN A 161 -8.33 2.14 3.41
C ASN A 161 -7.47 1.99 4.65
N SER A 162 -8.04 2.23 5.85
CA SER A 162 -7.32 2.13 7.13
C SER A 162 -8.20 1.50 8.21
N TYR A 163 -7.64 0.52 8.92
CA TYR A 163 -8.34 -0.23 9.97
C TYR A 163 -7.38 -0.83 11.00
N VAL A 164 -7.91 -1.13 12.18
CA VAL A 164 -7.24 -1.99 13.17
C VAL A 164 -7.79 -3.41 13.06
N GLU A 165 -6.89 -4.36 13.14
CA GLU A 165 -7.14 -5.80 13.14
C GLU A 165 -6.82 -6.38 14.51
N PHE A 166 -7.74 -7.19 15.05
CA PHE A 166 -7.54 -8.08 16.19
C PHE A 166 -7.63 -9.51 15.67
N ALA A 167 -6.54 -10.26 15.79
CA ALA A 167 -6.42 -11.61 15.23
C ALA A 167 -6.10 -12.62 16.31
N LEU A 168 -6.90 -13.70 16.41
CA LEU A 168 -6.63 -14.87 17.24
C LEU A 168 -6.26 -16.04 16.33
N GLY A 169 -5.07 -16.59 16.51
CA GLY A 169 -4.52 -17.66 15.70
C GLY A 169 -4.32 -18.95 16.47
N TYR A 170 -4.47 -20.05 15.76
CA TYR A 170 -4.15 -21.39 16.22
C TYR A 170 -3.50 -22.19 15.10
N SER A 171 -2.39 -22.85 15.41
CA SER A 171 -1.77 -23.80 14.50
C SER A 171 -1.38 -25.09 15.25
N ARG A 172 -1.39 -26.21 14.51
CA ARG A 172 -1.10 -27.52 15.07
C ARG A 172 -0.51 -28.45 14.01
N GLN A 173 0.41 -29.27 14.46
CA GLN A 173 0.83 -30.45 13.71
C GLN A 173 -0.28 -31.52 13.80
N VAL A 174 -0.92 -31.82 12.66
CA VAL A 174 -2.05 -32.77 12.58
C VAL A 174 -1.62 -34.13 12.06
N ALA A 175 -0.47 -34.20 11.40
CA ALA A 175 0.23 -35.42 11.03
C ALA A 175 1.74 -35.15 11.10
N ASP A 176 2.55 -36.19 11.11
CA ASP A 176 4.00 -36.07 11.24
C ASP A 176 4.62 -35.18 10.15
N PHE A 177 4.01 -35.16 8.97
CA PHE A 177 4.43 -34.41 7.79
C PHE A 177 3.64 -33.11 7.54
N LEU A 178 2.59 -32.83 8.35
CA LEU A 178 1.62 -31.76 8.06
C LEU A 178 1.34 -30.86 9.26
N ASN A 179 1.61 -29.57 9.09
CA ASN A 179 1.11 -28.49 9.94
C ASN A 179 -0.07 -27.78 9.27
N VAL A 180 -1.07 -27.42 10.05
CA VAL A 180 -2.18 -26.55 9.64
C VAL A 180 -2.38 -25.41 10.62
N GLY A 181 -2.90 -24.31 10.14
CA GLY A 181 -3.21 -23.17 11.01
C GLY A 181 -4.36 -22.33 10.46
N ALA A 182 -5.01 -21.63 11.37
CA ALA A 182 -6.05 -20.66 11.06
C ALA A 182 -5.94 -19.44 11.97
N ARG A 183 -6.35 -18.28 11.50
CA ARG A 183 -6.50 -17.05 12.29
C ARG A 183 -7.87 -16.45 12.00
N VAL A 184 -8.59 -16.09 13.04
CA VAL A 184 -9.87 -15.37 12.95
C VAL A 184 -9.62 -13.92 13.31
N LYS A 185 -10.18 -13.01 12.55
CA LYS A 185 -9.92 -11.57 12.66
C LYS A 185 -11.21 -10.78 12.83
N VAL A 186 -11.16 -9.80 13.73
CA VAL A 186 -12.17 -8.75 13.86
C VAL A 186 -11.52 -7.43 13.47
N LEU A 187 -12.22 -6.63 12.69
CA LEU A 187 -11.68 -5.42 12.07
C LEU A 187 -12.49 -4.20 12.52
N ALA A 188 -11.81 -3.14 12.91
CA ALA A 188 -12.39 -1.83 13.21
C ALA A 188 -11.83 -0.80 12.22
N GLY A 189 -12.69 -0.29 11.32
CA GLY A 189 -12.30 0.61 10.25
C GLY A 189 -12.28 2.08 10.69
N PHE A 190 -11.24 2.80 10.31
CA PHE A 190 -11.11 4.24 10.58
C PHE A 190 -11.51 5.09 9.38
N VAL A 191 -10.83 4.90 8.27
CA VAL A 191 -11.02 5.68 7.04
C VAL A 191 -11.13 4.75 5.86
N LYS A 192 -12.10 5.05 4.99
CA LYS A 192 -12.15 4.51 3.64
C LYS A 192 -12.51 5.64 2.69
N ALA A 193 -11.71 5.79 1.63
CA ALA A 193 -12.03 6.67 0.51
C ALA A 193 -11.82 5.92 -0.79
N ASP A 194 -12.80 5.97 -1.67
CA ASP A 194 -12.74 5.40 -3.02
C ASP A 194 -13.16 6.48 -4.01
N MET A 195 -12.28 6.88 -4.90
CA MET A 195 -12.57 7.71 -6.06
C MET A 195 -12.41 6.88 -7.33
N THR A 196 -13.36 6.96 -8.23
CA THR A 196 -13.30 6.30 -9.54
C THR A 196 -13.86 7.25 -10.60
N VAL A 197 -13.07 7.54 -11.62
CA VAL A 197 -13.50 8.28 -12.82
C VAL A 197 -13.67 7.28 -13.94
N GLU A 198 -14.91 6.87 -14.18
CA GLU A 198 -15.26 5.87 -15.19
C GLU A 198 -15.08 6.41 -16.60
N LYS A 199 -15.39 7.70 -16.79
CA LYS A 199 -15.32 8.41 -18.07
C LYS A 199 -14.78 9.81 -17.84
N MET A 200 -13.80 10.20 -18.62
CA MET A 200 -13.32 11.58 -18.71
C MET A 200 -12.77 11.83 -20.11
N LYS A 201 -13.50 12.59 -20.91
CA LYS A 201 -13.11 12.96 -22.26
C LYS A 201 -12.91 14.45 -22.32
N VAL A 202 -11.72 14.85 -22.72
CA VAL A 202 -11.34 16.25 -22.93
C VAL A 202 -11.27 16.50 -24.42
N GLN A 203 -12.15 17.35 -24.93
CA GLN A 203 -12.13 17.82 -26.31
C GLN A 203 -11.61 19.25 -26.33
N MET A 204 -10.52 19.44 -27.06
CA MET A 204 -9.89 20.73 -27.22
C MET A 204 -10.18 21.26 -28.63
N THR A 205 -10.70 22.48 -28.70
CA THR A 205 -10.81 23.25 -29.95
C THR A 205 -9.96 24.51 -29.84
N GLU A 206 -9.78 25.27 -30.94
CA GLU A 206 -9.00 26.51 -30.90
C GLU A 206 -9.55 27.55 -29.93
N ASP A 207 -10.87 27.55 -29.68
CA ASP A 207 -11.55 28.57 -28.89
C ASP A 207 -12.12 28.06 -27.55
N LYS A 208 -12.23 26.74 -27.34
CA LYS A 208 -12.87 26.18 -26.14
C LYS A 208 -12.49 24.74 -25.89
N TRP A 209 -12.24 24.43 -24.63
CA TRP A 209 -12.17 23.05 -24.15
C TRP A 209 -13.49 22.60 -23.57
N SER A 210 -13.89 21.38 -23.83
CA SER A 210 -15.07 20.77 -23.22
C SER A 210 -14.66 19.46 -22.55
N ILE A 211 -15.20 19.23 -21.36
CA ILE A 211 -14.94 18.01 -20.60
C ILE A 211 -16.25 17.31 -20.34
N GLU A 212 -16.26 16.02 -20.64
CA GLU A 212 -17.33 15.10 -20.26
C GLU A 212 -16.79 14.15 -19.21
N SER A 213 -17.24 14.27 -17.96
CA SER A 213 -16.80 13.44 -16.84
C SER A 213 -17.93 12.60 -16.27
N LYS A 214 -17.60 11.39 -15.81
CA LYS A 214 -18.46 10.55 -14.98
C LYS A 214 -17.58 9.87 -13.94
N GLY A 215 -17.73 10.28 -12.71
CA GLY A 215 -16.97 9.78 -11.58
C GLY A 215 -17.79 9.64 -10.32
N LYS A 216 -17.25 8.90 -9.37
CA LYS A 216 -17.84 8.65 -8.06
C LYS A 216 -16.77 8.82 -6.98
N LEU A 217 -17.17 9.47 -5.90
CA LEU A 217 -16.37 9.61 -4.69
C LEU A 217 -17.20 9.09 -3.51
N ASN A 218 -16.59 8.20 -2.72
CA ASN A 218 -17.18 7.72 -1.47
C ASN A 218 -16.12 7.86 -0.37
N VAL A 219 -16.47 8.53 0.72
CA VAL A 219 -15.57 8.72 1.85
C VAL A 219 -16.28 8.35 3.14
N SER A 220 -15.70 7.43 3.90
CA SER A 220 -16.14 7.02 5.22
C SER A 220 -15.09 7.44 6.23
N ALA A 221 -15.29 8.58 6.89
CA ALA A 221 -14.40 9.14 7.89
C ALA A 221 -15.24 9.99 8.87
N GLY A 222 -15.89 9.37 9.86
CA GLY A 222 -16.87 10.02 10.71
C GLY A 222 -16.32 11.07 11.69
N PHE A 223 -15.01 11.28 11.68
CA PHE A 223 -14.34 12.36 12.39
C PHE A 223 -14.02 13.56 11.47
N MET A 224 -14.44 13.50 10.20
CA MET A 224 -14.24 14.56 9.21
C MET A 224 -15.59 14.99 8.63
N ASP A 225 -15.73 16.30 8.46
CA ASP A 225 -16.85 16.90 7.75
C ASP A 225 -16.44 17.21 6.30
N PHE A 226 -17.40 17.01 5.40
CA PHE A 226 -17.26 17.26 3.96
C PHE A 226 -18.35 18.23 3.55
N LYS A 227 -18.09 19.52 3.68
CA LYS A 227 -19.05 20.59 3.39
C LYS A 227 -19.12 20.87 1.90
N THR A 228 -20.29 21.33 1.48
CA THR A 228 -20.52 21.82 0.11
C THR A 228 -20.22 23.30 0.01
N LYS A 229 -20.06 23.83 -1.21
CA LYS A 229 -19.86 25.26 -1.47
C LYS A 229 -21.00 26.11 -0.88
N GLY A 230 -22.23 25.59 -0.87
CA GLY A 230 -23.36 26.25 -0.24
C GLY A 230 -23.29 26.31 1.29
N GLU A 231 -22.61 25.37 1.94
CA GLU A 231 -22.43 25.30 3.40
C GLU A 231 -21.22 26.11 3.88
N THR A 232 -20.16 26.22 3.07
CA THR A 232 -19.00 27.05 3.38
C THR A 232 -19.22 28.54 3.09
N GLY A 233 -20.24 28.87 2.26
CA GLY A 233 -20.47 30.21 1.77
C GLY A 233 -19.52 30.63 0.65
N ALA A 234 -18.88 29.68 -0.02
CA ALA A 234 -18.03 29.92 -1.18
C ALA A 234 -18.79 30.65 -2.30
N GLU A 235 -18.10 31.41 -3.12
CA GLU A 235 -18.66 32.04 -4.30
C GLU A 235 -19.19 30.99 -5.27
N LEU A 236 -20.41 31.15 -5.77
CA LEU A 236 -21.09 30.20 -6.64
C LEU A 236 -21.22 30.81 -8.04
N ASP A 237 -20.72 30.11 -9.04
CA ASP A 237 -20.93 30.48 -10.45
C ASP A 237 -22.38 30.29 -10.88
N SER A 238 -23.08 29.34 -10.25
CA SER A 238 -24.50 29.05 -10.46
C SER A 238 -25.19 28.63 -9.17
N PRO A 239 -26.50 28.95 -8.98
CA PRO A 239 -27.27 28.44 -7.84
C PRO A 239 -27.26 26.90 -7.70
N SER A 240 -27.03 26.19 -8.79
CA SER A 240 -26.93 24.73 -8.81
C SER A 240 -25.63 24.19 -8.20
N ASP A 241 -24.61 25.04 -8.00
CA ASP A 241 -23.31 24.63 -7.48
C ASP A 241 -23.28 24.50 -5.95
N ARG A 242 -24.39 24.83 -5.28
CA ARG A 242 -24.53 24.74 -3.82
C ARG A 242 -24.22 23.37 -3.25
N ASN A 243 -24.48 22.28 -4.03
CA ASN A 243 -24.25 20.89 -3.61
C ASN A 243 -22.87 20.38 -3.99
N LEU A 244 -22.07 21.15 -4.73
CA LEU A 244 -20.70 20.77 -5.06
C LEU A 244 -19.85 20.74 -3.79
N LEU A 245 -19.02 19.71 -3.66
CA LEU A 245 -18.08 19.61 -2.54
C LEU A 245 -17.06 20.75 -2.62
N ASP A 246 -16.82 21.39 -1.49
CA ASP A 246 -15.78 22.39 -1.36
C ASP A 246 -14.50 21.71 -0.84
N PHE A 247 -13.58 21.37 -1.74
CA PHE A 247 -12.31 20.75 -1.36
C PHE A 247 -11.29 21.76 -0.78
N SER A 248 -11.51 23.05 -0.95
CA SER A 248 -10.60 24.10 -0.44
C SER A 248 -10.87 24.45 1.02
N GLU A 249 -12.11 24.66 1.39
CA GLU A 249 -12.52 25.11 2.72
C GLU A 249 -13.47 24.11 3.44
N GLY A 250 -14.08 23.18 2.71
CA GLY A 250 -15.13 22.31 3.22
C GLY A 250 -14.66 20.98 3.83
N VAL A 251 -13.35 20.66 3.79
CA VAL A 251 -12.81 19.42 4.37
C VAL A 251 -12.08 19.76 5.67
N GLU A 252 -12.69 19.43 6.79
CA GLU A 252 -12.16 19.74 8.12
C GLU A 252 -12.42 18.62 9.14
N MET A 253 -11.75 18.67 10.28
CA MET A 253 -12.07 17.78 11.39
C MET A 253 -13.39 18.23 12.01
N SER A 254 -14.33 17.29 12.19
CA SER A 254 -15.62 17.58 12.81
C SER A 254 -15.44 18.12 14.21
N GLU A 255 -16.09 19.24 14.53
CA GLU A 255 -16.06 19.85 15.86
C GLU A 255 -16.67 18.91 16.93
N ASP A 256 -17.61 18.06 16.53
CA ASP A 256 -18.27 17.07 17.38
C ASP A 256 -17.55 15.71 17.41
N ALA A 257 -16.32 15.62 16.87
CA ALA A 257 -15.58 14.37 16.81
C ALA A 257 -15.26 13.82 18.20
N THR A 258 -15.72 12.63 18.47
CA THR A 258 -15.46 11.85 19.69
C THR A 258 -14.58 10.65 19.36
N ALA A 259 -14.04 9.96 20.37
CA ALA A 259 -13.30 8.71 20.15
C ALA A 259 -14.11 7.67 19.35
N GLY A 260 -15.43 7.66 19.47
CA GLY A 260 -16.33 6.79 18.71
C GLY A 260 -16.44 7.18 17.22
N SER A 261 -16.21 8.44 16.87
CA SER A 261 -16.25 8.95 15.49
C SER A 261 -15.10 8.42 14.65
N PHE A 262 -14.02 7.93 15.26
CA PHE A 262 -12.91 7.33 14.54
C PHE A 262 -13.21 5.90 14.06
N ILE A 263 -14.23 5.23 14.61
CA ILE A 263 -14.60 3.86 14.21
C ILE A 263 -15.81 3.92 13.27
N ASN A 264 -15.53 3.90 11.97
CA ASN A 264 -16.53 4.02 10.90
C ASN A 264 -16.82 2.72 10.18
N GLY A 265 -16.08 1.64 10.49
CA GLY A 265 -16.26 0.35 9.84
C GLY A 265 -16.08 -0.81 10.79
N PHE A 266 -16.79 -1.91 10.47
CA PHE A 266 -16.60 -3.19 11.14
C PHE A 266 -16.51 -4.29 10.09
N GLY A 267 -15.64 -5.26 10.35
CA GLY A 267 -15.44 -6.39 9.48
C GLY A 267 -14.95 -7.62 10.18
N ALA A 268 -14.88 -8.71 9.44
CA ALA A 268 -14.30 -9.95 9.87
C ALA A 268 -13.53 -10.60 8.72
N ALA A 269 -12.46 -11.33 9.06
CA ALA A 269 -11.68 -12.07 8.11
C ALA A 269 -11.16 -13.38 8.72
N ILE A 270 -10.70 -14.27 7.86
CA ILE A 270 -10.03 -15.50 8.22
C ILE A 270 -8.75 -15.67 7.41
N ASP A 271 -7.71 -16.14 8.07
CA ASP A 271 -6.50 -16.66 7.42
C ASP A 271 -6.46 -18.17 7.59
N LEU A 272 -6.05 -18.88 6.56
CA LEU A 272 -5.85 -20.31 6.57
C LEU A 272 -4.47 -20.65 6.03
N GLY A 273 -3.81 -21.65 6.60
CA GLY A 273 -2.48 -22.05 6.19
C GLY A 273 -2.22 -23.53 6.37
N ALA A 274 -1.36 -24.05 5.52
CA ALA A 274 -0.84 -25.40 5.60
C ALA A 274 0.64 -25.43 5.22
N GLU A 275 1.36 -26.38 5.77
CA GLU A 275 2.75 -26.66 5.47
C GLU A 275 2.98 -28.18 5.52
N ILE A 276 3.59 -28.71 4.49
CA ILE A 276 3.86 -30.13 4.34
C ILE A 276 5.34 -30.35 4.00
N GLU A 277 6.00 -31.27 4.68
CA GLU A 277 7.30 -31.80 4.28
C GLU A 277 7.07 -32.98 3.33
N VAL A 278 7.40 -32.78 2.04
CA VAL A 278 7.10 -33.74 0.96
C VAL A 278 8.15 -34.87 0.92
N ILE A 279 9.42 -34.47 0.90
CA ILE A 279 10.59 -35.34 0.98
C ILE A 279 11.57 -34.75 1.98
N PRO A 280 12.59 -35.48 2.46
CA PRO A 280 13.54 -34.96 3.41
C PRO A 280 14.10 -33.59 2.99
N GLY A 281 13.85 -32.57 3.83
CA GLY A 281 14.30 -31.20 3.61
C GLY A 281 13.50 -30.36 2.61
N LEU A 282 12.51 -30.92 1.90
CA LEU A 282 11.64 -30.15 1.00
C LEU A 282 10.26 -29.92 1.63
N SER A 283 10.00 -28.69 1.98
CA SER A 283 8.69 -28.26 2.49
C SER A 283 7.94 -27.42 1.46
N VAL A 284 6.63 -27.66 1.34
CA VAL A 284 5.70 -26.89 0.53
C VAL A 284 4.67 -26.24 1.45
N SER A 285 4.33 -25.01 1.20
CA SER A 285 3.39 -24.25 2.02
C SER A 285 2.35 -23.51 1.18
N LEU A 286 1.16 -23.42 1.73
CA LEU A 286 0.03 -22.70 1.14
C LEU A 286 -0.62 -21.85 2.24
N ALA A 287 -0.93 -20.59 1.93
CA ALA A 287 -1.73 -19.76 2.81
C ALA A 287 -2.65 -18.83 2.02
N ILE A 288 -3.83 -18.59 2.57
CA ILE A 288 -4.69 -17.50 2.16
C ILE A 288 -4.95 -16.61 3.38
N ASN A 289 -4.61 -15.33 3.26
CA ASN A 289 -4.73 -14.35 4.33
C ASN A 289 -5.75 -13.28 3.95
N ASP A 290 -6.38 -12.67 4.96
CA ASP A 290 -7.33 -11.57 4.83
C ASP A 290 -8.56 -11.93 3.96
N LEU A 291 -8.99 -13.20 3.95
CA LEU A 291 -10.24 -13.60 3.30
C LEU A 291 -11.42 -13.10 4.15
N GLY A 292 -12.00 -11.98 3.78
CA GLY A 292 -13.00 -11.33 4.62
C GLY A 292 -13.67 -10.13 3.97
N PHE A 293 -14.44 -9.44 4.78
CA PHE A 293 -15.21 -8.28 4.35
C PHE A 293 -15.22 -7.18 5.43
N MET A 294 -15.50 -5.95 4.99
CA MET A 294 -15.78 -4.81 5.87
C MET A 294 -17.06 -4.11 5.43
N SER A 295 -17.81 -3.62 6.40
CA SER A 295 -18.96 -2.73 6.22
C SER A 295 -18.63 -1.38 6.84
N TRP A 296 -18.76 -0.32 6.05
CA TRP A 296 -18.49 1.06 6.43
C TRP A 296 -19.81 1.80 6.61
N LYS A 297 -19.87 2.65 7.60
CA LYS A 297 -20.96 3.59 7.90
C LYS A 297 -20.48 5.03 7.76
N ASN A 298 -21.37 5.99 7.89
CA ASN A 298 -21.05 7.42 7.75
C ASN A 298 -20.29 7.68 6.43
N THR A 299 -20.80 7.09 5.33
CA THR A 299 -20.17 7.22 4.02
C THR A 299 -20.82 8.39 3.29
N MET A 300 -20.08 9.47 3.13
CA MET A 300 -20.42 10.54 2.19
C MET A 300 -20.27 10.00 0.78
N LYS A 301 -21.24 10.26 -0.07
CA LYS A 301 -21.24 9.88 -1.48
C LYS A 301 -21.42 11.09 -2.37
N ALA A 302 -20.58 11.19 -3.38
CA ALA A 302 -20.66 12.22 -4.39
C ALA A 302 -20.43 11.63 -5.78
N GLU A 303 -21.04 12.25 -6.77
CA GLU A 303 -20.86 11.93 -8.19
C GLU A 303 -20.52 13.21 -8.95
N THR A 304 -19.85 13.09 -10.10
CA THR A 304 -19.58 14.26 -10.94
C THR A 304 -20.87 14.88 -11.44
N SER A 305 -20.98 16.21 -11.39
CA SER A 305 -22.17 16.96 -11.82
C SER A 305 -22.44 16.85 -13.32
N GLY A 306 -21.42 16.46 -14.12
CA GLY A 306 -21.49 16.41 -15.57
C GLY A 306 -21.49 17.78 -16.24
N LYS A 307 -21.27 18.86 -15.48
CA LYS A 307 -21.13 20.22 -16.01
C LYS A 307 -19.80 20.36 -16.76
N GLY A 308 -19.82 21.08 -17.87
CA GLY A 308 -18.62 21.34 -18.65
C GLY A 308 -17.72 22.36 -17.94
N TRP A 309 -16.43 22.11 -17.93
CA TRP A 309 -15.38 23.01 -17.47
C TRP A 309 -14.71 23.69 -18.66
N SER A 310 -14.19 24.91 -18.48
CA SER A 310 -13.40 25.62 -19.49
C SER A 310 -12.08 26.09 -18.89
N PHE A 311 -10.98 25.91 -19.61
CA PHE A 311 -9.63 26.25 -19.18
C PHE A 311 -8.92 27.11 -20.23
N ASP A 312 -8.27 28.18 -19.78
CA ASP A 312 -7.62 29.17 -20.63
C ASP A 312 -6.10 28.92 -20.84
N GLY A 313 -5.54 27.81 -20.33
CA GLY A 313 -4.15 27.39 -20.53
C GLY A 313 -3.21 27.65 -19.35
N PHE A 314 -2.03 26.98 -19.38
CA PHE A 314 -0.94 27.18 -18.41
C PHE A 314 -0.06 28.35 -18.87
N THR A 315 0.12 29.35 -18.01
CA THR A 315 1.02 30.49 -18.24
C THR A 315 2.24 30.43 -17.36
N ASP A 316 3.42 30.60 -17.93
CA ASP A 316 4.77 30.77 -17.35
C ASP A 316 5.14 30.00 -16.08
N ILE A 317 6.08 29.03 -16.19
CA ILE A 317 6.57 28.18 -15.08
C ILE A 317 7.88 28.73 -14.50
N SER A 318 7.94 29.00 -13.20
CA SER A 318 9.16 29.32 -12.44
C SER A 318 9.65 28.11 -11.63
N PHE A 319 10.99 27.89 -11.62
CA PHE A 319 11.64 26.89 -10.79
C PHE A 319 12.08 27.41 -9.42
N ASP A 320 11.75 28.66 -9.09
CA ASP A 320 12.02 29.27 -7.80
C ASP A 320 10.87 28.92 -6.84
N ALA A 321 11.18 28.19 -5.75
CA ALA A 321 10.20 27.67 -4.82
C ALA A 321 9.40 28.77 -4.07
N ASP A 322 9.96 29.96 -4.01
CA ASP A 322 9.35 31.11 -3.32
C ASP A 322 8.44 31.95 -4.23
N LYS A 323 8.33 31.59 -5.50
CA LYS A 323 7.45 32.31 -6.43
C LYS A 323 6.08 31.63 -6.56
N ASP A 324 5.06 32.46 -6.81
CA ASP A 324 3.68 32.03 -6.98
C ASP A 324 3.46 31.07 -8.17
N ASN A 325 4.39 31.01 -9.10
CA ASN A 325 4.43 30.06 -10.22
C ASN A 325 5.48 28.96 -10.04
N SER A 326 5.84 28.63 -8.81
CA SER A 326 6.76 27.51 -8.50
C SER A 326 6.16 26.15 -8.90
N LEU A 327 7.03 25.20 -9.20
CA LEU A 327 6.63 23.85 -9.61
C LEU A 327 5.70 23.17 -8.59
N SER A 328 6.00 23.30 -7.30
CA SER A 328 5.15 22.72 -6.22
C SER A 328 3.76 23.32 -6.23
N LYS A 329 3.66 24.64 -6.48
CA LYS A 329 2.38 25.32 -6.54
C LYS A 329 1.61 24.96 -7.80
N GLN A 330 2.28 24.76 -8.94
CA GLN A 330 1.63 24.33 -10.17
C GLN A 330 1.13 22.89 -10.14
N PHE A 331 1.83 21.96 -9.45
CA PHE A 331 1.27 20.63 -9.19
C PHE A 331 0.09 20.68 -8.22
N GLU A 332 0.11 21.61 -7.28
CA GLU A 332 -1.00 21.90 -6.37
C GLU A 332 -2.19 22.48 -7.15
N ASP A 333 -1.95 23.50 -7.98
CA ASP A 333 -2.95 24.14 -8.83
C ASP A 333 -3.53 23.12 -9.85
N LEU A 334 -2.68 22.30 -10.49
CA LEU A 334 -3.15 21.21 -11.34
C LEU A 334 -4.02 20.20 -10.62
N GLY A 335 -3.69 19.89 -9.36
CA GLY A 335 -4.52 19.04 -8.53
C GLY A 335 -5.86 19.68 -8.19
N GLU A 336 -5.90 21.00 -7.98
CA GLU A 336 -7.11 21.80 -7.78
C GLU A 336 -7.94 21.84 -9.06
N ASP A 337 -7.33 22.17 -10.18
CA ASP A 337 -7.96 22.16 -11.50
C ASP A 337 -8.56 20.79 -11.86
N LEU A 338 -7.84 19.70 -11.60
CA LEU A 338 -8.37 18.34 -11.81
C LEU A 338 -9.53 17.99 -10.88
N ALA A 339 -9.55 18.52 -9.66
CA ALA A 339 -10.66 18.32 -8.73
C ALA A 339 -11.87 19.16 -9.15
N ASP A 340 -11.65 20.39 -9.59
CA ASP A 340 -12.68 21.26 -10.12
C ASP A 340 -13.25 20.73 -11.45
N MET A 341 -12.42 20.11 -12.31
CA MET A 341 -12.86 19.39 -13.49
C MET A 341 -13.86 18.26 -13.18
N LEU A 342 -13.75 17.67 -12.00
CA LEU A 342 -14.63 16.57 -11.62
C LEU A 342 -15.93 17.04 -10.98
N ASP A 343 -15.97 18.28 -10.44
CA ASP A 343 -17.19 18.90 -9.87
C ASP A 343 -18.07 17.87 -9.13
N PHE A 344 -17.55 17.31 -8.05
CA PHE A 344 -18.30 16.30 -7.29
C PHE A 344 -19.48 16.92 -6.55
N GLU A 345 -20.67 16.54 -6.92
CA GLU A 345 -21.92 16.89 -6.24
C GLU A 345 -22.22 15.85 -5.15
N ARG A 346 -22.45 16.32 -3.92
CA ARG A 346 -22.83 15.45 -2.81
C ARG A 346 -24.25 14.94 -2.99
N ILE A 347 -24.41 13.61 -3.10
CA ILE A 347 -25.71 12.95 -3.23
C ILE A 347 -26.21 12.30 -1.93
N GLU A 348 -25.29 11.96 -1.03
CA GLU A 348 -25.61 11.39 0.27
C GLU A 348 -24.51 11.74 1.28
N GLU A 349 -24.88 12.38 2.39
CA GLU A 349 -23.93 12.80 3.44
C GLU A 349 -23.49 11.64 4.33
N SER A 350 -24.41 10.72 4.67
CA SER A 350 -24.15 9.60 5.56
C SER A 350 -24.85 8.33 5.10
N GLY A 351 -24.11 7.47 4.42
CA GLY A 351 -24.58 6.20 3.91
C GLY A 351 -23.84 5.00 4.49
N LYS A 352 -24.04 3.85 3.84
CA LYS A 352 -23.31 2.61 4.11
C LYS A 352 -22.61 2.11 2.86
N LYS A 353 -21.44 1.52 3.02
CA LYS A 353 -20.69 0.87 1.93
C LYS A 353 -20.00 -0.38 2.45
N GLY A 354 -20.24 -1.51 1.80
CA GLY A 354 -19.54 -2.76 2.08
C GLY A 354 -18.53 -3.10 0.99
N GLY A 355 -17.58 -3.97 1.32
CA GLY A 355 -16.62 -4.49 0.36
C GLY A 355 -15.78 -5.62 0.92
N MET A 356 -15.23 -6.43 0.01
CA MET A 356 -14.26 -7.46 0.35
C MET A 356 -12.92 -6.84 0.70
N LEU A 357 -12.18 -7.49 1.60
CA LEU A 357 -10.78 -7.18 1.86
C LEU A 357 -9.89 -7.63 0.70
N ALA A 358 -8.68 -7.11 0.68
CA ALA A 358 -7.64 -7.54 -0.25
C ALA A 358 -7.01 -8.85 0.24
N ALA A 359 -7.61 -9.99 -0.13
CA ALA A 359 -7.08 -11.30 0.22
C ALA A 359 -5.71 -11.56 -0.44
N THR A 360 -4.81 -12.24 0.28
CA THR A 360 -3.48 -12.60 -0.21
C THR A 360 -3.31 -14.11 -0.23
N LEU A 361 -2.96 -14.65 -1.41
CA LEU A 361 -2.59 -16.05 -1.61
C LEU A 361 -1.07 -16.16 -1.64
N ASN A 362 -0.51 -17.01 -0.79
CA ASN A 362 0.91 -17.37 -0.75
C ASN A 362 1.07 -18.85 -1.04
N VAL A 363 1.93 -19.17 -2.00
CA VAL A 363 2.35 -20.55 -2.32
C VAL A 363 3.86 -20.59 -2.29
N GLY A 364 4.43 -21.40 -1.42
CA GLY A 364 5.87 -21.46 -1.20
C GLY A 364 6.43 -22.87 -1.22
N ALA A 365 7.68 -22.99 -1.62
CA ALA A 365 8.47 -24.20 -1.45
C ALA A 365 9.87 -23.82 -0.95
N GLU A 366 10.38 -24.57 0.02
CA GLU A 366 11.70 -24.38 0.63
C GLU A 366 12.45 -25.71 0.66
N TYR A 367 13.72 -25.68 0.33
CA TYR A 367 14.61 -26.83 0.39
C TYR A 367 15.82 -26.54 1.29
N VAL A 368 16.00 -27.40 2.29
CA VAL A 368 17.17 -27.40 3.19
C VAL A 368 18.30 -28.10 2.49
N MET A 369 19.46 -27.44 2.38
CA MET A 369 20.61 -28.01 1.66
C MET A 369 21.22 -29.19 2.43
N PRO A 370 21.37 -30.39 1.80
CA PRO A 370 21.80 -31.60 2.49
C PRO A 370 23.25 -31.54 2.98
N PHE A 371 24.08 -30.68 2.38
CA PHE A 371 25.48 -30.50 2.76
C PHE A 371 25.67 -29.49 3.90
N TYR A 372 24.67 -28.65 4.17
CA TYR A 372 24.70 -27.67 5.26
C TYR A 372 23.28 -27.24 5.65
N CYS A 373 22.77 -27.80 6.72
CA CYS A 373 21.37 -27.56 7.15
C CYS A 373 21.07 -26.10 7.56
N GLY A 374 22.08 -25.27 7.76
CA GLY A 374 21.90 -23.83 7.97
C GLY A 374 21.63 -23.02 6.68
N LEU A 375 21.74 -23.65 5.49
CA LEU A 375 21.46 -23.02 4.21
C LEU A 375 20.16 -23.57 3.64
N THR A 376 19.22 -22.66 3.32
CA THR A 376 17.98 -22.99 2.64
C THR A 376 17.80 -22.16 1.38
N ALA A 377 17.15 -22.74 0.39
CA ALA A 377 16.71 -22.06 -0.82
C ALA A 377 15.20 -22.23 -0.96
N GLY A 378 14.52 -21.18 -1.41
CA GLY A 378 13.07 -21.20 -1.52
C GLY A 378 12.55 -20.39 -2.69
N ILE A 379 11.29 -20.69 -3.04
CA ILE A 379 10.50 -19.92 -4.00
C ILE A 379 9.15 -19.61 -3.37
N LEU A 380 8.68 -18.38 -3.54
CA LEU A 380 7.37 -17.90 -3.08
C LEU A 380 6.65 -17.25 -4.26
N SER A 381 5.41 -17.64 -4.49
CA SER A 381 4.44 -16.88 -5.27
C SER A 381 3.45 -16.24 -4.32
N SER A 382 3.32 -14.92 -4.39
CA SER A 382 2.41 -14.14 -3.55
C SER A 382 1.52 -13.28 -4.42
N THR A 383 0.20 -13.41 -4.26
CA THR A 383 -0.78 -12.60 -5.00
C THR A 383 -1.77 -11.98 -4.04
N ARG A 384 -1.79 -10.65 -3.97
CA ARG A 384 -2.78 -9.86 -3.24
C ARG A 384 -3.88 -9.40 -4.19
N PHE A 385 -5.07 -9.95 -4.04
CA PHE A 385 -6.26 -9.62 -4.84
C PHE A 385 -6.88 -8.32 -4.33
N ASN A 386 -6.74 -7.25 -5.07
CA ASN A 386 -7.16 -5.91 -4.68
C ASN A 386 -7.83 -5.16 -5.86
N GLY A 387 -8.63 -5.87 -6.66
CA GLY A 387 -9.26 -5.30 -7.85
C GLY A 387 -8.23 -4.66 -8.80
N PRO A 388 -8.41 -3.37 -9.16
CA PRO A 388 -7.47 -2.67 -10.05
C PRO A 388 -6.05 -2.55 -9.49
N TYR A 389 -5.86 -2.73 -8.18
CA TYR A 389 -4.59 -2.62 -7.47
C TYR A 389 -3.97 -3.96 -7.14
N THR A 390 -4.43 -5.05 -7.78
CA THR A 390 -3.88 -6.40 -7.59
C THR A 390 -2.38 -6.42 -7.83
N TYR A 391 -1.66 -6.97 -6.85
CA TYR A 391 -0.21 -7.14 -6.87
C TYR A 391 0.13 -8.62 -6.85
N ALA A 392 0.91 -9.07 -7.82
CA ALA A 392 1.38 -10.44 -7.92
C ALA A 392 2.90 -10.45 -8.10
N GLU A 393 3.59 -11.31 -7.35
CA GLU A 393 5.03 -11.50 -7.45
C GLU A 393 5.43 -12.96 -7.32
N GLY A 394 6.55 -13.32 -7.98
CA GLY A 394 7.34 -14.51 -7.72
C GLY A 394 8.68 -14.10 -7.11
N ARG A 395 9.15 -14.80 -6.08
CA ARG A 395 10.36 -14.47 -5.33
C ARG A 395 11.21 -15.69 -5.06
N LEU A 396 12.53 -15.58 -5.33
CA LEU A 396 13.54 -16.60 -5.03
C LEU A 396 14.28 -16.18 -3.75
N TYR A 397 14.61 -17.15 -2.91
CA TYR A 397 15.26 -16.95 -1.61
C TYR A 397 16.52 -17.77 -1.46
N ALA A 398 17.50 -17.21 -0.76
CA ALA A 398 18.60 -17.92 -0.16
C ALA A 398 18.75 -17.40 1.29
N ASN A 399 18.55 -18.30 2.26
CA ASN A 399 18.67 -17.97 3.68
C ASN A 399 19.81 -18.75 4.29
N LEU A 400 20.60 -18.09 5.14
CA LEU A 400 21.73 -18.67 5.84
C LEU A 400 21.61 -18.42 7.34
N LYS A 401 21.71 -19.48 8.13
CA LYS A 401 21.74 -19.49 9.58
C LYS A 401 23.07 -20.06 10.07
N PRO A 402 24.12 -19.23 10.12
CA PRO A 402 25.46 -19.69 10.53
C PRO A 402 25.51 -20.15 11.98
N THR A 403 24.65 -19.57 12.82
CA THR A 403 24.55 -19.87 14.26
C THR A 403 23.11 -19.83 14.71
N ASP A 404 22.80 -20.38 15.88
CA ASP A 404 21.45 -20.36 16.44
C ASP A 404 20.91 -18.97 16.78
N TRP A 405 21.80 -17.99 16.97
CA TRP A 405 21.44 -16.63 17.36
C TRP A 405 21.46 -15.64 16.21
N PHE A 406 21.96 -16.01 15.03
CA PHE A 406 22.10 -15.12 13.89
C PHE A 406 21.64 -15.78 12.59
N SER A 407 20.87 -15.07 11.80
CA SER A 407 20.44 -15.48 10.46
C SER A 407 20.40 -14.28 9.52
N PHE A 408 20.64 -14.54 8.25
CA PHE A 408 20.40 -13.56 7.21
C PHE A 408 19.85 -14.23 5.95
N GLY A 409 19.08 -13.48 5.18
CA GLY A 409 18.51 -13.94 3.93
C GLY A 409 18.61 -12.87 2.86
N VAL A 410 18.74 -13.31 1.61
CA VAL A 410 18.63 -12.47 0.43
C VAL A 410 17.58 -13.07 -0.49
N ASN A 411 16.91 -12.21 -1.23
CA ASN A 411 15.90 -12.67 -2.16
C ASN A 411 15.76 -11.74 -3.36
N TYR A 412 15.32 -12.29 -4.48
CA TYR A 412 15.05 -11.56 -5.70
C TYR A 412 13.61 -11.82 -6.14
N GLY A 413 12.85 -10.74 -6.32
CA GLY A 413 11.44 -10.77 -6.69
C GLY A 413 11.19 -10.17 -8.06
N VAL A 414 10.23 -10.75 -8.77
CA VAL A 414 9.67 -10.22 -10.03
C VAL A 414 8.17 -10.09 -9.86
N SER A 415 7.64 -8.92 -10.11
CA SER A 415 6.22 -8.61 -9.95
C SER A 415 5.62 -7.95 -11.19
N ASN A 416 4.30 -7.79 -11.19
CA ASN A 416 3.59 -7.04 -12.23
C ASN A 416 3.93 -5.52 -12.24
N LEU A 417 4.65 -5.02 -11.22
CA LEU A 417 5.10 -3.63 -11.13
C LEU A 417 6.62 -3.47 -11.32
N GLY A 418 7.37 -4.57 -11.38
CA GLY A 418 8.81 -4.58 -11.62
C GLY A 418 9.55 -5.61 -10.80
N SER A 419 10.88 -5.59 -10.86
CA SER A 419 11.76 -6.45 -10.08
C SER A 419 12.24 -5.75 -8.81
N SER A 420 12.59 -6.53 -7.80
CA SER A 420 13.10 -6.06 -6.51
C SER A 420 14.17 -7.00 -5.96
N LEU A 421 15.13 -6.44 -5.25
CA LEU A 421 16.07 -7.17 -4.42
C LEU A 421 15.69 -6.93 -2.97
N GLY A 422 15.55 -7.99 -2.18
CA GLY A 422 15.22 -7.93 -0.77
C GLY A 422 16.26 -8.63 0.08
N GLY A 423 16.19 -8.40 1.37
CA GLY A 423 17.03 -9.10 2.33
C GLY A 423 16.58 -8.88 3.76
N VAL A 424 17.00 -9.74 4.65
CA VAL A 424 16.65 -9.69 6.06
C VAL A 424 17.82 -10.17 6.92
N ILE A 425 18.01 -9.53 8.05
CA ILE A 425 18.95 -9.92 9.09
C ILE A 425 18.17 -10.15 10.38
N GLY A 426 18.39 -11.27 11.03
CA GLY A 426 17.73 -11.65 12.27
C GLY A 426 18.72 -12.00 13.37
N PHE A 427 18.40 -11.57 14.59
CA PHE A 427 19.09 -11.93 15.82
C PHE A 427 18.10 -12.65 16.74
N HIS A 428 18.42 -13.87 17.16
CA HIS A 428 17.52 -14.80 17.86
C HIS A 428 18.19 -15.32 19.14
N THR A 429 18.09 -14.56 20.21
CA THR A 429 18.64 -14.99 21.51
C THR A 429 17.59 -15.75 22.34
N SER A 430 17.99 -16.25 23.49
CA SER A 430 17.03 -16.86 24.44
C SER A 430 16.04 -15.85 25.01
N GLY A 431 16.43 -14.57 25.12
CA GLY A 431 15.62 -13.50 25.71
C GLY A 431 14.86 -12.64 24.72
N PHE A 432 15.37 -12.48 23.49
CA PHE A 432 14.70 -11.67 22.46
C PHE A 432 15.01 -12.16 21.06
N SER A 433 14.15 -11.83 20.12
CA SER A 433 14.38 -11.91 18.69
C SER A 433 14.13 -10.55 18.06
N MET A 434 15.10 -10.08 17.27
CA MET A 434 15.04 -8.82 16.52
C MET A 434 15.34 -9.11 15.06
N PHE A 435 14.65 -8.40 14.18
CA PHE A 435 14.96 -8.46 12.76
C PHE A 435 14.89 -7.06 12.13
N VAL A 436 15.68 -6.88 11.10
CA VAL A 436 15.63 -5.75 10.17
C VAL A 436 15.69 -6.32 8.77
N GLY A 437 14.76 -5.90 7.92
CA GLY A 437 14.72 -6.40 6.56
C GLY A 437 14.09 -5.42 5.59
N ALA A 438 14.25 -5.74 4.32
CA ALA A 438 13.58 -5.04 3.25
C ALA A 438 13.09 -6.04 2.21
N ASP A 439 11.82 -5.91 1.82
CA ASP A 439 11.26 -6.66 0.71
C ASP A 439 11.70 -6.10 -0.64
N SER A 440 12.09 -4.83 -0.65
CA SER A 440 12.60 -4.17 -1.84
C SER A 440 13.56 -3.05 -1.46
N PHE A 441 14.78 -3.12 -2.03
CA PHE A 441 15.73 -2.02 -2.01
C PHE A 441 15.66 -1.25 -3.31
N CYS A 442 15.64 0.07 -3.24
CA CYS A 442 15.88 0.89 -4.41
C CYS A 442 17.35 0.74 -4.84
N MET A 443 17.58 0.17 -6.03
CA MET A 443 18.93 -0.08 -6.53
C MET A 443 19.52 1.08 -7.33
N ASP A 444 18.68 1.96 -7.82
CA ASP A 444 19.10 3.07 -8.68
C ASP A 444 18.97 4.39 -7.94
N TRP A 445 20.11 4.95 -7.57
CA TRP A 445 20.21 6.23 -6.89
C TRP A 445 20.83 7.26 -7.83
N ALA A 446 20.30 8.48 -7.83
CA ALA A 446 20.88 9.63 -8.50
C ALA A 446 21.27 10.69 -7.46
N LYS A 447 22.22 11.53 -7.84
CA LYS A 447 22.73 12.62 -7.01
C LYS A 447 22.17 13.94 -7.52
N ALA A 448 21.49 14.67 -6.65
CA ALA A 448 21.07 16.04 -6.93
C ALA A 448 22.26 17.01 -6.94
N GLY A 449 22.12 18.18 -7.54
CA GLY A 449 23.16 19.20 -7.61
C GLY A 449 23.67 19.68 -6.23
N ASN A 450 22.82 19.58 -5.20
CA ASN A 450 23.17 19.84 -3.79
C ASN A 450 23.88 18.68 -3.08
N GLY A 451 24.15 17.58 -3.79
CA GLY A 451 24.81 16.39 -3.24
C GLY A 451 23.89 15.36 -2.61
N MET A 452 22.60 15.62 -2.46
CA MET A 452 21.64 14.69 -1.89
C MET A 452 21.38 13.52 -2.83
N LEU A 453 21.38 12.29 -2.27
CA LEU A 453 21.02 11.07 -2.97
C LEU A 453 19.49 10.89 -2.92
N TYR A 454 18.88 10.54 -4.05
CA TYR A 454 17.47 10.20 -4.13
C TYR A 454 17.25 8.98 -5.02
N PRO A 455 16.21 8.16 -4.73
CA PRO A 455 15.86 7.02 -5.57
C PRO A 455 15.42 7.53 -6.95
N TYR A 456 16.10 7.09 -8.01
CA TYR A 456 15.92 7.67 -9.35
C TYR A 456 14.92 6.90 -10.21
N LYS A 457 14.99 5.56 -10.20
CA LYS A 457 14.07 4.74 -10.98
C LYS A 457 12.81 4.40 -10.16
N LYS A 458 12.28 3.20 -10.27
CA LYS A 458 10.99 2.80 -9.66
C LYS A 458 11.00 2.98 -8.14
N LEU A 459 9.90 3.51 -7.59
CA LEU A 459 9.68 3.66 -6.16
C LEU A 459 9.18 2.33 -5.55
N ASN A 460 10.00 1.28 -5.63
CA ASN A 460 9.74 0.03 -4.95
C ASN A 460 10.64 -0.02 -3.71
N ILE A 461 10.08 0.30 -2.57
CA ILE A 461 10.76 0.30 -1.27
C ILE A 461 9.88 -0.50 -0.32
N GLY A 462 10.48 -1.39 0.45
CA GLY A 462 9.79 -2.11 1.52
C GLY A 462 10.78 -2.27 2.66
N LEU A 463 10.54 -1.60 3.78
CA LEU A 463 11.37 -1.67 4.98
C LEU A 463 10.59 -2.29 6.12
N ASN A 464 11.24 -3.15 6.86
CA ASN A 464 10.65 -3.88 7.98
C ASN A 464 11.61 -3.95 9.16
N PHE A 465 11.06 -3.78 10.33
CA PHE A 465 11.77 -3.91 11.58
C PHE A 465 10.86 -4.56 12.64
N GLY A 466 11.39 -5.36 13.54
CA GLY A 466 10.61 -5.86 14.65
C GLY A 466 11.45 -6.42 15.79
N LEU A 467 10.87 -6.39 16.98
CA LEU A 467 11.44 -6.88 18.23
C LEU A 467 10.39 -7.68 19.00
N THR A 468 10.76 -8.88 19.41
CA THR A 468 9.94 -9.74 20.26
C THR A 468 10.76 -10.25 21.44
N PHE A 469 10.15 -10.38 22.62
CA PHE A 469 10.77 -10.95 23.80
C PHE A 469 10.39 -12.42 23.92
N ASN A 470 11.39 -13.28 23.91
CA ASN A 470 11.21 -14.73 23.95
C ASN A 470 10.98 -15.24 25.37
N ILE A 471 10.09 -16.23 25.52
CA ILE A 471 9.75 -16.86 26.78
C ILE A 471 9.83 -18.39 26.62
N GLY A 472 10.39 -19.06 27.62
CA GLY A 472 10.42 -20.53 27.68
C GLY A 472 11.48 -21.18 26.77
N LYS A 473 11.31 -22.49 26.59
CA LYS A 473 12.25 -23.31 25.82
C LYS A 473 12.03 -23.17 24.31
N ARG A 474 13.08 -23.41 23.54
CA ARG A 474 12.98 -23.50 22.07
C ARG A 474 12.44 -24.88 21.69
N HIS A 475 11.44 -24.89 20.83
CA HIS A 475 10.89 -26.08 20.19
C HIS A 475 11.42 -26.13 18.76
N VAL A 476 12.28 -27.09 18.49
CA VAL A 476 12.79 -27.32 17.14
C VAL A 476 11.66 -27.91 16.29
N ARG A 477 11.56 -27.49 15.06
CA ARG A 477 10.61 -28.03 14.08
C ARG A 477 10.85 -29.54 13.90
N SER A 478 9.80 -30.31 13.90
CA SER A 478 9.85 -31.77 13.85
C SER A 478 8.87 -32.37 12.81
N LEU A 479 8.79 -31.77 11.61
CA LEU A 479 8.07 -32.43 10.54
C LEU A 479 8.91 -33.64 10.03
N SER A 480 8.25 -34.74 9.79
CA SER A 480 8.82 -35.89 9.11
C SER A 480 8.35 -35.89 7.65
N PRO A 481 9.17 -36.33 6.70
CA PRO A 481 8.79 -36.27 5.29
C PRO A 481 7.62 -37.24 4.98
N LEU A 482 6.74 -36.82 4.05
CA LEU A 482 5.65 -37.63 3.56
C LEU A 482 6.16 -38.86 2.81
N VAL A 483 7.26 -38.71 2.08
CA VAL A 483 7.93 -39.79 1.33
C VAL A 483 9.37 -39.90 1.81
N ASN A 484 9.74 -41.02 2.37
CA ASN A 484 11.14 -41.35 2.68
C ASN A 484 11.81 -41.91 1.41
N ILE A 485 12.76 -41.18 0.86
CA ILE A 485 13.56 -41.60 -0.30
C ILE A 485 14.90 -42.12 0.20
#